data_09c3b2bba2d67f6654e9cd806d109d6e
#
_entry.id   09c3b2bba2d67f6654e9cd806d109d6e
#
_cell.length_a   1.000
_cell.length_b   1.000
_cell.length_c   1.000
_cell.angle_alpha   90.00
_cell.angle_beta   90.00
_cell.angle_gamma   90.00
#
_symmetry.space_group_name_H-M   'P 1'
#
loop_
_entity.id
_entity.type
_entity.pdbx_description
1 polymer ?
#
loop_
_entity_poly.entity_id
_entity_poly.type
_entity_poly.pdbx_seq_one_letter_code
_entity_poly.pdbx_strand_id
1 'polypeptide(L)'
;MKDTSHNMDSHESLDLQGVNIPPELIANQHERPRSLVDLIRLGTVDLELAAWLMSHVSKGASFIVGSGPGGIGKTTTMRALLGFAPGNLPFVIALPEEISRISNVPSCVISHEVSEHRVPTYLWGQDLRDFFALPKQGHMLVSN
;
A
#
# COMPACT_ATOMS: atom_id res chain seq x y z
N MET A 1 -26.91 45.63 5.86
CA MET A 1 -25.48 45.45 5.60
C MET A 1 -25.18 44.01 6.01
N LYS A 2 -25.07 43.12 5.01
CA LYS A 2 -24.81 41.68 5.22
C LYS A 2 -23.34 41.43 5.00
N ASP A 3 -22.65 41.00 6.02
CA ASP A 3 -21.27 40.61 5.97
C ASP A 3 -21.21 39.11 5.67
N THR A 4 -20.75 38.78 4.46
CA THR A 4 -20.55 37.41 4.01
C THR A 4 -19.06 37.14 4.06
N SER A 5 -18.59 36.64 5.20
CA SER A 5 -17.29 36.04 5.31
C SER A 5 -17.33 34.67 4.66
N HIS A 6 -16.81 34.56 3.45
CA HIS A 6 -16.48 33.29 2.78
C HIS A 6 -15.27 32.69 3.49
N ASN A 7 -15.54 31.66 4.22
CA ASN A 7 -14.50 30.75 4.72
C ASN A 7 -14.16 29.78 3.58
N MET A 8 -13.07 30.07 2.84
CA MET A 8 -12.48 29.17 1.87
C MET A 8 -11.34 28.42 2.54
N ASP A 9 -11.69 27.41 3.33
CA ASP A 9 -10.76 26.33 3.68
C ASP A 9 -11.11 25.09 2.86
N SER A 10 -10.90 25.17 1.57
CA SER A 10 -10.78 24.00 0.71
C SER A 10 -9.34 23.52 0.81
N HIS A 11 -9.06 22.68 1.84
CA HIS A 11 -7.95 21.74 1.74
C HIS A 11 -8.27 20.77 0.61
N GLU A 12 -7.82 21.11 -0.56
CA GLU A 12 -7.72 20.20 -1.69
C GLU A 12 -6.76 19.08 -1.27
N SER A 13 -7.34 18.02 -0.67
CA SER A 13 -6.66 16.74 -0.58
C SER A 13 -6.31 16.37 -2.02
N LEU A 14 -5.02 16.26 -2.32
CA LEU A 14 -4.54 15.66 -3.56
C LEU A 14 -5.18 14.28 -3.64
N ASP A 15 -6.32 14.21 -4.33
CA ASP A 15 -6.90 12.99 -4.79
C ASP A 15 -5.82 12.25 -5.57
N LEU A 16 -5.31 11.19 -4.98
CA LEU A 16 -4.67 10.12 -5.71
C LEU A 16 -5.78 9.49 -6.54
N GLN A 17 -6.05 10.10 -7.70
CA GLN A 17 -7.18 9.80 -8.55
C GLN A 17 -7.21 8.29 -8.83
N GLY A 18 -8.19 7.62 -8.28
CA GLY A 18 -8.52 6.24 -8.58
C GLY A 18 -7.94 5.17 -7.66
N VAL A 19 -7.17 5.53 -6.63
CA VAL A 19 -6.64 4.55 -5.66
C VAL A 19 -7.51 4.55 -4.42
N ASN A 20 -8.52 3.70 -4.41
CA ASN A 20 -9.36 3.46 -3.24
C ASN A 20 -8.58 2.58 -2.25
N ILE A 21 -7.59 3.17 -1.55
CA ILE A 21 -6.85 2.46 -0.50
C ILE A 21 -7.83 2.20 0.64
N PRO A 22 -8.06 0.94 1.01
CA PRO A 22 -8.96 0.63 2.10
C PRO A 22 -8.58 1.39 3.39
N PRO A 23 -9.57 1.91 4.14
CA PRO A 23 -9.33 2.69 5.36
C PRO A 23 -8.43 1.98 6.38
N GLU A 24 -8.46 0.65 6.40
CA GLU A 24 -7.65 -0.19 7.29
C GLU A 24 -6.15 -0.05 7.03
N LEU A 25 -5.77 0.29 5.81
CA LEU A 25 -4.39 0.58 5.45
C LEU A 25 -3.98 2.03 5.74
N ILE A 26 -4.93 2.87 6.15
CA ILE A 26 -4.69 4.24 6.56
C ILE A 26 -4.52 4.26 8.09
N ALA A 27 -3.37 3.82 8.59
CA ALA A 27 -3.03 4.02 9.99
C ALA A 27 -2.83 5.53 10.24
N ASN A 28 -3.50 6.06 11.24
CA ASN A 28 -3.51 7.46 11.65
C ASN A 28 -4.10 8.42 10.59
N GLN A 29 -5.40 8.62 10.65
CA GLN A 29 -6.17 9.57 9.82
C GLN A 29 -5.70 11.03 9.94
N HIS A 30 -4.72 11.33 10.80
CA HIS A 30 -4.23 12.68 11.06
C HIS A 30 -2.85 12.98 10.44
N GLU A 31 -2.17 11.97 9.88
CA GLU A 31 -0.88 12.20 9.22
C GLU A 31 -1.03 12.10 7.70
N ARG A 32 -0.62 13.15 7.00
CA ARG A 32 -0.49 13.13 5.54
C ARG A 32 0.34 11.92 5.10
N PRO A 33 -0.16 11.08 4.18
CA PRO A 33 0.63 10.00 3.61
C PRO A 33 1.95 10.53 3.05
N ARG A 34 3.07 9.91 3.41
CA ARG A 34 4.38 10.29 2.89
C ARG A 34 4.53 9.77 1.46
N SER A 35 5.02 10.63 0.59
CA SER A 35 5.39 10.27 -0.78
C SER A 35 6.78 9.64 -0.83
N LEU A 36 7.13 9.04 -1.96
CA LEU A 36 8.50 8.55 -2.19
C LEU A 36 9.53 9.69 -2.13
N VAL A 37 9.15 10.91 -2.57
CA VAL A 37 10.00 12.11 -2.46
C VAL A 37 10.26 12.46 -0.99
N ASP A 38 9.25 12.33 -0.13
CA ASP A 38 9.42 12.56 1.31
C ASP A 38 10.39 11.54 1.91
N LEU A 39 10.34 10.27 1.48
CA LEU A 39 11.27 9.23 1.93
C LEU A 39 12.72 9.52 1.48
N ILE A 40 12.92 10.04 0.28
CA ILE A 40 14.23 10.49 -0.20
C ILE A 40 14.74 11.64 0.69
N ARG A 41 13.91 12.67 0.93
CA ARG A 41 14.28 13.81 1.77
C ARG A 41 14.62 13.43 3.21
N LEU A 42 13.99 12.39 3.72
CA LEU A 42 14.25 11.84 5.07
C LEU A 42 15.46 10.92 5.10
N GLY A 43 16.08 10.61 3.95
CA GLY A 43 17.19 9.68 3.88
C GLY A 43 16.81 8.21 4.09
N THR A 44 15.52 7.87 4.00
CA THR A 44 15.04 6.48 4.11
C THR A 44 15.47 5.66 2.89
N VAL A 45 15.43 6.26 1.72
CA VAL A 45 15.93 5.71 0.46
C VAL A 45 16.72 6.77 -0.27
N ASP A 46 17.75 6.39 -1.01
CA ASP A 46 18.43 7.30 -1.93
C ASP A 46 17.66 7.42 -3.27
N LEU A 47 18.08 8.39 -4.10
CA LEU A 47 17.42 8.67 -5.36
C LEU A 47 17.52 7.49 -6.34
N GLU A 48 18.64 6.80 -6.39
CA GLU A 48 18.87 5.69 -7.32
C GLU A 48 17.97 4.50 -6.96
N LEU A 49 17.93 4.12 -5.68
CA LEU A 49 17.04 3.07 -5.19
C LEU A 49 15.56 3.44 -5.40
N ALA A 50 15.20 4.69 -5.11
CA ALA A 50 13.83 5.16 -5.32
C ALA A 50 13.40 5.06 -6.79
N ALA A 51 14.25 5.47 -7.73
CA ALA A 51 13.99 5.39 -9.16
C ALA A 51 13.88 3.92 -9.62
N TRP A 52 14.75 3.06 -9.11
CA TRP A 52 14.72 1.63 -9.40
C TRP A 52 13.42 0.98 -8.92
N LEU A 53 13.04 1.21 -7.65
CA LEU A 53 11.80 0.71 -7.06
C LEU A 53 10.58 1.19 -7.84
N MET A 54 10.48 2.50 -8.09
CA MET A 54 9.39 3.10 -8.86
C MET A 54 9.26 2.44 -10.26
N SER A 55 10.38 2.26 -10.96
CA SER A 55 10.39 1.65 -12.29
C SER A 55 9.86 0.21 -12.29
N HIS A 56 10.17 -0.57 -11.26
CA HIS A 56 9.71 -1.96 -11.17
C HIS A 56 8.24 -2.04 -10.72
N VAL A 57 7.87 -1.28 -9.70
CA VAL A 57 6.49 -1.24 -9.19
C VAL A 57 5.51 -0.78 -10.26
N SER A 58 5.88 0.24 -11.05
CA SER A 58 5.03 0.74 -12.15
C SER A 58 4.80 -0.27 -13.27
N LYS A 59 5.60 -1.31 -13.33
CA LYS A 59 5.46 -2.46 -14.26
C LYS A 59 4.73 -3.65 -13.62
N GLY A 60 4.23 -3.52 -12.39
CA GLY A 60 3.50 -4.56 -11.69
C GLY A 60 4.39 -5.54 -10.91
N ALA A 61 5.64 -5.18 -10.61
CA ALA A 61 6.48 -6.01 -9.76
C ALA A 61 5.91 -6.11 -8.34
N SER A 62 5.76 -7.33 -7.85
CA SER A 62 5.41 -7.60 -6.46
C SER A 62 6.55 -7.18 -5.53
N PHE A 63 6.20 -6.70 -4.34
CA PHE A 63 7.21 -6.33 -3.34
C PHE A 63 6.75 -6.54 -1.91
N ILE A 64 7.71 -6.71 -1.01
CA ILE A 64 7.51 -6.80 0.45
C ILE A 64 8.48 -5.87 1.13
N VAL A 65 7.99 -5.10 2.08
CA VAL A 65 8.82 -4.21 2.91
C VAL A 65 9.08 -4.87 4.25
N GLY A 66 10.29 -5.39 4.44
CA GLY A 66 10.72 -6.02 5.68
C GLY A 66 11.49 -5.07 6.61
N SER A 67 11.44 -5.34 7.90
CA SER A 67 12.30 -4.69 8.89
C SER A 67 12.53 -5.59 10.10
N GLY A 68 13.54 -5.28 10.92
CA GLY A 68 13.74 -5.94 12.22
C GLY A 68 12.69 -5.48 13.23
N PRO A 69 12.91 -4.38 13.97
CA PRO A 69 11.96 -3.90 14.99
C PRO A 69 10.66 -3.38 14.36
N GLY A 70 9.55 -3.47 15.11
CA GLY A 70 8.29 -2.82 14.73
C GLY A 70 8.37 -1.29 14.76
N GLY A 71 7.42 -0.61 14.12
CA GLY A 71 7.24 0.85 14.19
C GLY A 71 8.25 1.70 13.42
N ILE A 72 9.05 1.13 12.54
CA ILE A 72 10.14 1.84 11.81
C ILE A 72 9.78 2.25 10.37
N GLY A 73 8.50 2.33 10.03
CA GLY A 73 8.06 2.90 8.76
C GLY A 73 7.84 1.91 7.63
N LYS A 74 7.71 0.60 7.86
CA LYS A 74 7.38 -0.41 6.83
C LYS A 74 6.12 -0.02 6.04
N THR A 75 5.02 0.20 6.74
CA THR A 75 3.74 0.56 6.13
C THR A 75 3.82 1.89 5.39
N THR A 76 4.56 2.86 5.90
CA THR A 76 4.79 4.15 5.24
C THR A 76 5.51 3.96 3.90
N THR A 77 6.57 3.14 3.88
CA THR A 77 7.32 2.82 2.66
C THR A 77 6.47 2.03 1.68
N MET A 78 5.74 1.03 2.15
CA MET A 78 4.82 0.25 1.31
C MET A 78 3.80 1.15 0.61
N ARG A 79 3.17 2.07 1.34
CA ARG A 79 2.19 3.00 0.77
C ARG A 79 2.79 3.96 -0.23
N ALA A 80 3.97 4.50 0.04
CA ALA A 80 4.66 5.38 -0.89
C ALA A 80 4.94 4.68 -2.23
N LEU A 81 5.27 3.38 -2.20
CA LEU A 81 5.48 2.57 -3.40
C LEU A 81 4.18 2.17 -4.08
N LEU A 82 3.11 1.89 -3.32
CA LEU A 82 1.79 1.57 -3.87
C LEU A 82 1.24 2.66 -4.79
N GLY A 83 1.59 3.92 -4.57
CA GLY A 83 1.22 5.04 -5.44
C GLY A 83 1.72 4.89 -6.89
N PHE A 84 2.66 3.98 -7.15
CA PHE A 84 3.19 3.69 -8.49
C PHE A 84 2.66 2.39 -9.08
N ALA A 85 1.80 1.66 -8.37
CA ALA A 85 1.21 0.44 -8.93
C ALA A 85 0.42 0.73 -10.21
N PRO A 86 0.39 -0.21 -11.18
CA PRO A 86 -0.34 0.00 -12.44
C PRO A 86 -1.80 0.35 -12.20
N GLY A 87 -2.29 1.45 -12.77
CA GLY A 87 -3.65 1.94 -12.57
C GLY A 87 -4.76 1.04 -13.15
N ASN A 88 -4.40 0.05 -13.95
CA ASN A 88 -5.32 -0.96 -14.47
C ASN A 88 -5.49 -2.18 -13.54
N LEU A 89 -4.72 -2.27 -12.45
CA LEU A 89 -4.87 -3.33 -11.46
C LEU A 89 -5.76 -2.85 -10.32
N PRO A 90 -6.94 -3.43 -10.13
CA PRO A 90 -7.77 -3.13 -8.96
C PRO A 90 -7.05 -3.56 -7.68
N PHE A 91 -7.23 -2.81 -6.60
CA PHE A 91 -6.70 -3.17 -5.29
C PHE A 91 -7.63 -4.15 -4.58
N VAL A 92 -7.05 -5.21 -4.04
CA VAL A 92 -7.74 -6.24 -3.27
C VAL A 92 -6.98 -6.46 -1.97
N ILE A 93 -7.69 -6.47 -0.84
CA ILE A 93 -7.09 -6.80 0.45
C ILE A 93 -7.11 -8.31 0.65
N ALA A 94 -5.95 -8.87 0.96
CA ALA A 94 -5.80 -10.27 1.35
C ALA A 94 -6.08 -10.40 2.85
N LEU A 95 -7.25 -10.94 3.19
CA LEU A 95 -7.59 -11.32 4.55
C LEU A 95 -7.44 -12.84 4.72
N PRO A 96 -7.05 -13.33 5.91
CA PRO A 96 -7.07 -14.75 6.22
C PRO A 96 -8.42 -15.38 5.86
N GLU A 97 -8.42 -16.62 5.42
CA GLU A 97 -9.62 -17.39 5.00
C GLU A 97 -10.32 -16.88 3.72
N GLU A 98 -10.03 -15.65 3.27
CA GLU A 98 -10.63 -15.06 2.07
C GLU A 98 -9.73 -15.16 0.84
N ILE A 99 -8.45 -15.48 1.01
CA ILE A 99 -7.46 -15.51 -0.09
C ILE A 99 -7.89 -16.49 -1.20
N SER A 100 -8.45 -17.64 -0.83
CA SER A 100 -8.95 -18.62 -1.79
C SER A 100 -10.14 -18.15 -2.62
N ARG A 101 -10.77 -17.04 -2.22
CA ARG A 101 -11.93 -16.43 -2.91
C ARG A 101 -11.53 -15.26 -3.79
N ILE A 102 -10.25 -14.89 -3.82
CA ILE A 102 -9.76 -13.81 -4.69
C ILE A 102 -10.03 -14.20 -6.14
N SER A 103 -10.64 -13.29 -6.88
CA SER A 103 -10.97 -13.48 -8.29
C SER A 103 -9.72 -13.73 -9.13
N ASN A 104 -9.82 -14.51 -10.20
CA ASN A 104 -8.74 -14.72 -11.18
C ASN A 104 -8.45 -13.49 -12.07
N VAL A 105 -9.14 -12.37 -11.84
CA VAL A 105 -8.85 -11.11 -12.55
C VAL A 105 -7.56 -10.51 -11.97
N PRO A 106 -6.53 -10.26 -12.80
CA PRO A 106 -5.29 -9.67 -12.33
C PRO A 106 -5.54 -8.42 -11.48
N SER A 107 -4.99 -8.40 -10.28
CA SER A 107 -5.21 -7.38 -9.26
C SER A 107 -3.92 -7.09 -8.49
N CYS A 108 -3.84 -5.94 -7.87
CA CYS A 108 -2.82 -5.67 -6.86
C CYS A 108 -3.36 -6.14 -5.50
N VAL A 109 -2.88 -7.29 -5.05
CA VAL A 109 -3.32 -7.93 -3.80
C VAL A 109 -2.41 -7.51 -2.67
N ILE A 110 -3.00 -6.88 -1.66
CA ILE A 110 -2.28 -6.24 -0.56
C ILE A 110 -2.58 -7.00 0.73
N SER A 111 -1.55 -7.49 1.40
CA SER A 111 -1.68 -7.98 2.77
C SER A 111 -1.33 -6.89 3.78
N HIS A 112 -1.97 -6.93 4.94
CA HIS A 112 -1.73 -5.96 6.01
C HIS A 112 -0.36 -6.16 6.63
N GLU A 113 -0.04 -7.39 7.02
CA GLU A 113 1.29 -7.79 7.50
C GLU A 113 1.45 -9.31 7.40
N VAL A 114 2.68 -9.75 7.13
CA VAL A 114 3.09 -11.15 7.20
C VAL A 114 3.73 -11.39 8.55
N SER A 115 3.02 -12.06 9.46
CA SER A 115 3.50 -12.33 10.81
C SER A 115 2.75 -13.49 11.46
N GLU A 116 3.45 -14.24 12.31
CA GLU A 116 2.84 -15.31 13.14
C GLU A 116 1.99 -14.77 14.31
N HIS A 117 2.01 -13.45 14.54
CA HIS A 117 1.18 -12.85 15.57
C HIS A 117 -0.31 -13.03 15.29
N ARG A 118 -1.08 -13.38 16.32
CA ARG A 118 -2.52 -13.61 16.21
C ARG A 118 -3.30 -12.30 16.10
N VAL A 119 -3.10 -11.60 14.99
CA VAL A 119 -3.90 -10.44 14.60
C VAL A 119 -4.81 -10.87 13.45
N PRO A 120 -6.11 -10.59 13.50
CA PRO A 120 -7.09 -11.10 12.53
C PRO A 120 -6.80 -10.78 11.07
N THR A 121 -5.97 -9.78 10.79
CA THR A 121 -5.64 -9.32 9.43
C THR A 121 -4.25 -9.77 8.97
N TYR A 122 -3.49 -10.48 9.81
CA TYR A 122 -2.14 -10.91 9.47
C TYR A 122 -2.14 -12.25 8.77
N LEU A 123 -1.30 -12.40 7.76
CA LEU A 123 -1.16 -13.65 7.02
C LEU A 123 -0.06 -14.52 7.61
N TRP A 124 -0.39 -15.77 7.88
CA TRP A 124 0.54 -16.77 8.31
C TRP A 124 0.11 -18.18 7.87
N GLY A 125 1.03 -19.14 7.92
CA GLY A 125 0.71 -20.54 7.66
C GLY A 125 0.18 -20.79 6.24
N GLN A 126 -1.01 -21.37 6.11
CA GLN A 126 -1.60 -21.73 4.82
C GLN A 126 -2.01 -20.47 4.04
N ASP A 127 -2.64 -19.49 4.69
CA ASP A 127 -3.04 -18.23 4.04
C ASP A 127 -1.84 -17.52 3.39
N LEU A 128 -0.68 -17.55 4.05
CA LEU A 128 0.55 -16.98 3.50
C LEU A 128 1.02 -17.75 2.27
N ARG A 129 0.94 -19.10 2.28
CA ARG A 129 1.29 -19.91 1.09
C ARG A 129 0.37 -19.63 -0.08
N ASP A 130 -0.92 -19.51 0.20
CA ASP A 130 -1.94 -19.19 -0.81
C ASP A 130 -1.73 -17.78 -1.38
N PHE A 131 -1.40 -16.81 -0.53
CA PHE A 131 -1.02 -15.47 -0.96
C PHE A 131 0.16 -15.50 -1.94
N PHE A 132 1.23 -16.21 -1.62
CA PHE A 132 2.40 -16.34 -2.51
C PHE A 132 2.15 -17.18 -3.77
N ALA A 133 1.04 -17.89 -3.86
CA ALA A 133 0.65 -18.59 -5.07
C ALA A 133 -0.08 -17.68 -6.10
N LEU A 134 -0.65 -16.56 -5.66
CA LEU A 134 -1.44 -15.65 -6.50
C LEU A 134 -0.70 -15.06 -7.72
N PRO A 135 0.62 -14.81 -7.71
CA PRO A 135 1.33 -14.35 -8.91
C PRO A 135 1.24 -15.30 -10.09
N LYS A 136 1.05 -16.60 -9.86
CA LYS A 136 0.82 -17.57 -10.94
C LYS A 136 -0.47 -17.31 -11.73
N GLN A 137 -1.38 -16.54 -11.15
CA GLN A 137 -2.64 -16.10 -11.75
C GLN A 137 -2.58 -14.67 -12.29
N GLY A 138 -1.39 -14.06 -12.29
CA GLY A 138 -1.17 -12.71 -12.80
C GLY A 138 -1.38 -11.57 -11.81
N HIS A 139 -1.55 -11.89 -10.51
CA HIS A 139 -1.67 -10.86 -9.48
C HIS A 139 -0.32 -10.26 -9.10
N MET A 140 -0.30 -8.97 -8.83
CA MET A 140 0.79 -8.27 -8.15
C MET A 140 0.57 -8.38 -6.64
N LEU A 141 1.60 -8.74 -5.88
CA LEU A 141 1.53 -8.83 -4.42
C LEU A 141 2.25 -7.67 -3.75
N VAL A 142 1.63 -7.15 -2.71
CA VAL A 142 2.21 -6.12 -1.86
C VAL A 142 1.98 -6.45 -0.39
N SER A 143 3.05 -6.36 0.42
CA SER A 143 2.99 -6.67 1.85
C SER A 143 4.04 -5.90 2.66
N ASN A 144 3.89 -5.91 3.98
CA ASN A 144 4.95 -5.61 4.94
C ASN A 144 5.02 -6.64 6.06
#